data_6d6d7408332ef4a39c3503851ffabd89
#
_entry.id   6d6d7408332ef4a39c3503851ffabd89
#
_cell.length_a   1.000
_cell.length_b   1.000
_cell.length_c   1.000
_cell.angle_alpha   90.00
_cell.angle_beta   90.00
_cell.angle_gamma   90.00
#
_symmetry.space_group_name_H-M   'P 1'
#
loop_
_entity.id
_entity.type
_entity.pdbx_description
1 polymer ?
#
loop_
_entity_poly.entity_id
_entity_poly.type
_entity_poly.pdbx_seq_one_letter_code
_entity_poly.pdbx_strand_id
1 'polypeptide(L)' 'MRQIKQDKRALDRMIAQGKSYESISKELYAMGVNLNSRTIYRYITHKETPPKSTKKLIAKVLKCAVDEIY' A
#
# COMPACT_ATOMS: atom_id res chain seq x y z
N MET A 1 -25.24 0.02 -15.64
CA MET A 1 -24.90 0.22 -14.42
C MET A 1 -23.48 0.13 -14.21
N ARG A 2 -23.02 0.72 -13.23
CA ARG A 2 -21.73 0.75 -13.05
C ARG A 2 -21.41 -0.01 -11.95
N GLN A 3 -20.43 -0.74 -11.87
CA GLN A 3 -20.11 -1.36 -10.79
C GLN A 3 -18.96 -0.79 -10.14
N ILE A 4 -18.96 -0.79 -8.85
CA ILE A 4 -17.90 -0.31 -8.13
C ILE A 4 -16.88 -1.35 -8.01
N LYS A 5 -15.73 -1.09 -8.57
CA LYS A 5 -14.70 -1.98 -8.56
C LYS A 5 -13.82 -1.75 -7.44
N GLN A 6 -13.51 -2.73 -6.68
CA GLN A 6 -12.52 -2.60 -5.66
C GLN A 6 -11.18 -2.67 -6.30
N ASP A 7 -10.34 -1.71 -6.00
CA ASP A 7 -9.01 -1.66 -6.55
C ASP A 7 -8.11 -2.51 -5.69
N LYS A 8 -7.59 -3.59 -6.23
CA LYS A 8 -6.75 -4.49 -5.49
C LYS A 8 -5.32 -4.52 -5.97
N ARG A 9 -4.93 -3.54 -6.75
CA ARG A 9 -3.59 -3.57 -7.36
C ARG A 9 -2.48 -3.60 -6.33
N ALA A 10 -2.61 -2.78 -5.27
CA ALA A 10 -1.59 -2.77 -4.24
C ALA A 10 -1.57 -4.08 -3.46
N LEU A 11 -2.75 -4.61 -3.15
CA LEU A 11 -2.85 -5.86 -2.40
C LEU A 11 -2.26 -7.01 -3.20
N ASP A 12 -2.57 -7.08 -4.49
CA ASP A 12 -2.06 -8.14 -5.32
C ASP A 12 -0.54 -8.10 -5.42
N ARG A 13 0.03 -6.91 -5.53
CA ARG A 13 1.47 -6.78 -5.55
C ARG A 13 2.10 -7.22 -4.24
N MET A 14 1.49 -6.83 -3.15
CA MET A 14 1.98 -7.21 -1.84
C MET A 14 2.02 -8.72 -1.70
N ILE A 15 0.94 -9.37 -2.09
CA ILE A 15 0.85 -10.83 -2.00
C ILE A 15 1.86 -11.48 -2.93
N ALA A 16 2.00 -10.97 -4.14
CA ALA A 16 2.93 -11.53 -5.11
C ALA A 16 4.38 -11.45 -4.62
N GLN A 17 4.68 -10.47 -3.80
CA GLN A 17 6.04 -10.30 -3.28
C GLN A 17 6.23 -10.98 -1.93
N GLY A 18 5.22 -11.68 -1.44
CA GLY A 18 5.32 -12.37 -0.17
C GLY A 18 5.39 -11.46 1.03
N LYS A 19 4.88 -10.23 0.89
CA LYS A 19 4.91 -9.28 1.99
C LYS A 19 3.62 -9.31 2.79
N SER A 20 3.70 -8.85 4.02
CA SER A 20 2.51 -8.72 4.87
C SER A 20 2.37 -7.26 5.26
N TYR A 21 1.23 -6.91 5.86
CA TYR A 21 1.04 -5.54 6.33
C TYR A 21 2.11 -5.18 7.35
N GLU A 22 2.46 -6.12 8.20
CA GLU A 22 3.49 -5.87 9.19
C GLU A 22 4.86 -5.67 8.55
N SER A 23 5.18 -6.45 7.54
CA SER A 23 6.48 -6.30 6.90
C SER A 23 6.57 -4.95 6.19
N ILE A 24 5.47 -4.50 5.58
CA ILE A 24 5.46 -3.19 4.94
C ILE A 24 5.62 -2.10 6.00
N SER A 25 4.94 -2.26 7.13
CA SER A 25 5.07 -1.31 8.23
C SER A 25 6.52 -1.20 8.69
N LYS A 26 7.21 -2.33 8.80
CA LYS A 26 8.61 -2.33 9.20
C LYS A 26 9.51 -1.68 8.16
N GLU A 27 9.23 -1.94 6.88
CA GLU A 27 10.03 -1.32 5.83
C GLU A 27 9.84 0.19 5.81
N LEU A 28 8.61 0.66 6.03
CA LEU A 28 8.36 2.08 6.10
C LEU A 28 9.02 2.70 7.32
N TYR A 29 9.01 1.99 8.42
CA TYR A 29 9.66 2.49 9.63
C TYR A 29 11.16 2.70 9.38
N ALA A 30 11.78 1.79 8.65
CA ALA A 30 13.18 1.93 8.29
C ALA A 30 13.43 3.15 7.41
N MET A 31 12.39 3.61 6.72
CA MET A 31 12.49 4.82 5.90
C MET A 31 12.10 6.07 6.67
N GLY A 32 11.87 5.94 7.98
CA GLY A 32 11.51 7.09 8.80
C GLY A 32 10.01 7.34 8.87
N VAL A 33 9.20 6.38 8.45
CA VAL A 33 7.75 6.57 8.42
C VAL A 33 7.10 5.61 9.40
N ASN A 34 6.48 6.15 10.43
CA ASN A 34 5.89 5.33 11.48
C ASN A 34 4.39 5.14 11.24
N LEU A 35 4.05 4.06 10.56
CA LEU A 35 2.66 3.70 10.32
C LEU A 35 2.45 2.28 10.82
N ASN A 36 1.35 2.04 11.53
CA ASN A 36 1.12 0.70 12.05
C ASN A 36 0.46 -0.16 10.96
N SER A 37 0.41 -1.46 11.21
CA SER A 37 -0.09 -2.39 10.21
C SER A 37 -1.56 -2.19 9.88
N ARG A 38 -2.35 -1.70 10.84
CA ARG A 38 -3.75 -1.42 10.58
C ARG A 38 -3.92 -0.29 9.56
N THR A 39 -3.11 0.75 9.69
CA THR A 39 -3.14 1.85 8.74
C THR A 39 -2.68 1.37 7.36
N ILE A 40 -1.65 0.54 7.33
CA ILE A 40 -1.16 -0.04 6.09
C ILE A 40 -2.27 -0.87 5.44
N TYR A 41 -2.97 -1.66 6.23
CA TYR A 41 -4.09 -2.45 5.73
C TYR A 41 -5.12 -1.57 5.02
N ARG A 42 -5.49 -0.46 5.64
CA ARG A 42 -6.48 0.44 5.04
C ARG A 42 -6.00 1.03 3.73
N TYR A 43 -4.74 1.37 3.65
CA TYR A 43 -4.17 1.95 2.44
C TYR A 43 -4.01 0.90 1.33
N ILE A 44 -3.56 -0.28 1.68
CA ILE A 44 -3.34 -1.34 0.70
C ILE A 44 -4.66 -1.85 0.14
N THR A 45 -5.68 -1.94 0.96
CA THR A 45 -6.99 -2.42 0.51
C THR A 45 -7.87 -1.29 -0.02
N HIS A 46 -7.33 -0.07 -0.06
CA HIS A 46 -8.03 1.10 -0.59
C HIS A 46 -9.29 1.46 0.18
N LYS A 47 -9.34 1.10 1.44
CA LYS A 47 -10.41 1.55 2.31
C LYS A 47 -10.23 3.01 2.67
N GLU A 48 -9.00 3.48 2.57
CA GLU A 48 -8.66 4.85 2.85
C GLU A 48 -7.59 5.26 1.86
N THR A 49 -7.65 6.48 1.37
CA THR A 49 -6.66 6.97 0.40
C THR A 49 -5.51 7.62 1.15
N PRO A 50 -4.29 7.15 0.96
CA PRO A 50 -3.16 7.78 1.65
C PRO A 50 -2.80 9.11 1.00
N PRO A 51 -2.11 9.99 1.75
CA PRO A 51 -1.61 11.23 1.17
C PRO A 51 -0.59 10.92 0.07
N LYS A 52 -0.36 11.91 -0.79
CA LYS A 52 0.56 11.75 -1.88
C LYS A 52 1.92 11.21 -1.46
N SER A 53 2.48 11.76 -0.41
CA SER A 53 3.79 11.33 0.05
C SER A 53 3.77 9.87 0.49
N THR A 54 2.70 9.45 1.16
CA THR A 54 2.57 8.08 1.60
C THR A 54 2.36 7.14 0.42
N LYS A 55 1.63 7.58 -0.60
CA LYS A 55 1.46 6.79 -1.81
C LYS A 55 2.81 6.46 -2.44
N LYS A 56 3.68 7.45 -2.50
CA LYS A 56 5.00 7.25 -3.07
C LYS A 56 5.82 6.25 -2.27
N LEU A 57 5.70 6.32 -0.95
CA LEU A 57 6.45 5.42 -0.10
C LEU A 57 5.95 3.99 -0.22
N ILE A 58 4.64 3.82 -0.28
CA ILE A 58 4.07 2.49 -0.45
C ILE A 58 4.48 1.91 -1.80
N ALA A 59 4.43 2.73 -2.85
CA ALA A 59 4.85 2.28 -4.16
C ALA A 59 6.33 1.87 -4.15
N LYS A 60 7.14 2.62 -3.43
CA LYS A 60 8.56 2.28 -3.33
C LYS A 60 8.77 0.95 -2.64
N VAL A 61 8.05 0.70 -1.57
CA VAL A 61 8.13 -0.57 -0.85
C VAL A 61 7.69 -1.72 -1.76
N LEU A 62 6.65 -1.49 -2.56
CA LEU A 62 6.14 -2.51 -3.48
C LEU A 62 6.90 -2.54 -4.80
N LYS A 63 7.91 -1.70 -4.95
CA LYS A 63 8.79 -1.69 -6.11
C LYS A 63 8.04 -1.46 -7.41
N CYS A 64 7.17 -0.47 -7.40
CA CYS A 64 6.38 -0.13 -8.57
C CYS A 64 6.15 1.37 -8.61
N ALA A 65 5.55 1.84 -9.68
CA ALA A 65 5.20 3.25 -9.79
C ALA A 65 3.90 3.51 -9.05
N VAL A 66 3.70 4.73 -8.59
CA VAL A 66 2.50 5.10 -7.88
C VAL A 66 1.27 4.82 -8.74
N ASP A 67 1.35 5.13 -10.01
CA ASP A 67 0.22 4.92 -10.93
C ASP A 67 -0.18 3.48 -11.06
N GLU A 68 0.71 2.57 -10.77
CA GLU A 68 0.41 1.15 -10.92
C GLU A 68 -0.46 0.63 -9.79
N ILE A 69 -0.51 1.33 -8.68
CA ILE A 69 -1.30 0.87 -7.53
C ILE A 69 -2.31 1.92 -7.05
N TYR A 70 -2.18 3.12 -7.45
CA TYR A 70 -3.10 4.20 -7.15
C TYR A 70 -3.42 4.99 -8.41
#